data_96ea2cbc2b847397319db5dd70f8b52f
#
_entry.id   96ea2cbc2b847397319db5dd70f8b52f
#
_cell.length_a   1.000
_cell.length_b   1.000
_cell.length_c   1.000
_cell.angle_alpha   90.00
_cell.angle_beta   90.00
_cell.angle_gamma   90.00
#
_symmetry.space_group_name_H-M   'P 1'
#
loop_
_entity.id
_entity.type
_entity.pdbx_description
1 polymer ?
#
loop_
_entity_poly.entity_id
_entity_poly.type
_entity_poly.pdbx_seq_one_letter_code
_entity_poly.pdbx_strand_id
1 'polypeptide(L)'
;MQTKISLPFTGYEKFVIFILAISQFTVILDFMVMSPLGDLLIKSMDMHASSFGIVVSAYAFSAGVSGLLTAGFADKYDRKKLLLFFYTGFIIGTICCGIAHTFYTLVAARIITGLFGGVIGSISMAIITDLFALEKRGRVMGFVQMGFGASQVLGIPIGLYIANKMGWEAPFLFIAGLAVLIAIVIVLRLKPVDAHLGMEVQKKAISHLVQTLKKKPYRIGFLTTAVLSVGGFMMMPYGTVFAVNNLGISNEQLPFLFMASGVSSLLIMPFIGKMSDRVNKYKLFAIATIWLMIVCVIYTNLSTTPFMWVLVINICMMMGIMSRMVPSSALISAVPDMQDRGAFMSINASLQQIAGGIAATIAGLIVFQQNKFSPLEHYDIVGYTVVAVSLVSILLMYSVDKLVKTKMRNIPSSVLDEATGSSTQEQA
;
A
#
# COMPACT_ATOMS: atom_id res chain seq x y z
N MET A 1 3.71 31.68 -18.39
CA MET A 1 3.24 30.27 -18.39
C MET A 1 3.93 29.53 -19.51
N GLN A 2 5.09 28.93 -19.25
CA GLN A 2 5.74 28.07 -20.23
C GLN A 2 4.94 26.78 -20.29
N THR A 3 4.31 26.51 -21.43
CA THR A 3 3.70 25.21 -21.75
C THR A 3 4.80 24.15 -21.66
N LYS A 4 4.83 23.37 -20.57
CA LYS A 4 5.68 22.18 -20.45
C LYS A 4 5.31 21.25 -21.60
N ILE A 5 6.11 21.24 -22.68
CA ILE A 5 5.98 20.28 -23.76
C ILE A 5 6.19 18.91 -23.15
N SER A 6 5.10 18.15 -23.00
CA SER A 6 5.18 16.79 -22.49
C SER A 6 5.82 15.92 -23.56
N LEU A 7 7.08 15.54 -23.36
CA LEU A 7 7.78 14.62 -24.23
C LEU A 7 6.97 13.32 -24.41
N PRO A 8 6.66 12.92 -25.64
CA PRO A 8 5.92 11.69 -25.89
C PRO A 8 6.72 10.46 -25.44
N PHE A 9 6.03 9.40 -25.06
CA PHE A 9 6.65 8.13 -24.75
C PHE A 9 6.95 7.35 -26.03
N THR A 10 8.14 6.75 -26.10
CA THR A 10 8.49 5.80 -27.16
C THR A 10 7.68 4.52 -27.04
N GLY A 11 7.64 3.69 -28.08
CA GLY A 11 6.97 2.38 -28.03
C GLY A 11 7.52 1.47 -26.93
N TYR A 12 8.85 1.48 -26.75
CA TYR A 12 9.51 0.70 -25.69
C TYR A 12 9.20 1.25 -24.29
N GLU A 13 9.22 2.56 -24.10
CA GLU A 13 8.83 3.18 -22.81
C GLU A 13 7.39 2.82 -22.42
N LYS A 14 6.44 2.86 -23.36
CA LYS A 14 5.04 2.45 -23.12
C LYS A 14 4.95 0.98 -22.70
N PHE A 15 5.72 0.10 -23.34
CA PHE A 15 5.81 -1.30 -23.00
C PHE A 15 6.34 -1.48 -21.56
N VAL A 16 7.43 -0.80 -21.19
CA VAL A 16 8.01 -0.87 -19.84
C VAL A 16 7.00 -0.37 -18.79
N ILE A 17 6.33 0.75 -19.03
CA ILE A 17 5.30 1.29 -18.15
C ILE A 17 4.19 0.25 -17.91
N PHE A 18 3.68 -0.34 -19.00
CA PHE A 18 2.62 -1.33 -18.93
C PHE A 18 3.05 -2.57 -18.15
N ILE A 19 4.25 -3.10 -18.41
CA ILE A 19 4.72 -4.32 -17.75
C ILE A 19 4.97 -4.09 -16.25
N LEU A 20 5.51 -2.94 -15.85
CA LEU A 20 5.69 -2.59 -14.45
C LEU A 20 4.33 -2.37 -13.75
N ALA A 21 3.38 -1.73 -14.41
CA ALA A 21 2.04 -1.50 -13.87
C ALA A 21 1.29 -2.82 -13.62
N ILE A 22 1.34 -3.76 -14.59
CA ILE A 22 0.62 -5.03 -14.45
C ILE A 22 1.35 -5.97 -13.47
N SER A 23 2.68 -5.92 -13.37
CA SER A 23 3.43 -6.63 -12.34
C SER A 23 3.05 -6.12 -10.93
N GLN A 24 2.97 -4.80 -10.77
CA GLN A 24 2.54 -4.20 -9.52
C GLN A 24 1.08 -4.54 -9.20
N PHE A 25 0.20 -4.57 -10.20
CA PHE A 25 -1.19 -5.00 -10.06
C PHE A 25 -1.30 -6.42 -9.48
N THR A 26 -0.55 -7.40 -10.00
CA THR A 26 -0.61 -8.79 -9.50
C THR A 26 -0.15 -8.91 -8.06
N VAL A 27 0.92 -8.21 -7.67
CA VAL A 27 1.44 -8.22 -6.30
C VAL A 27 0.47 -7.56 -5.32
N ILE A 28 -0.09 -6.42 -5.70
CA ILE A 28 -1.07 -5.72 -4.87
C ILE A 28 -2.35 -6.54 -4.75
N LEU A 29 -2.81 -7.15 -5.84
CA LEU A 29 -4.00 -7.97 -5.82
C LEU A 29 -3.85 -9.19 -4.92
N ASP A 30 -2.71 -9.90 -4.99
CA ASP A 30 -2.41 -11.05 -4.11
C ASP A 30 -2.47 -10.65 -2.62
N PHE A 31 -1.91 -9.49 -2.28
CA PHE A 31 -1.98 -8.97 -0.92
C PHE A 31 -3.40 -8.59 -0.52
N MET A 32 -4.11 -7.87 -1.39
CA MET A 32 -5.41 -7.29 -1.06
C MET A 32 -6.55 -8.30 -1.09
N VAL A 33 -6.49 -9.34 -1.94
CA VAL A 33 -7.56 -10.34 -2.07
C VAL A 33 -7.68 -11.21 -0.82
N MET A 34 -6.61 -11.31 -0.02
CA MET A 34 -6.57 -12.12 1.20
C MET A 34 -7.65 -11.72 2.20
N SER A 35 -7.81 -10.42 2.46
CA SER A 35 -8.81 -9.92 3.40
C SER A 35 -10.26 -10.19 2.97
N PRO A 36 -10.66 -9.89 1.72
CA PRO A 36 -11.97 -10.26 1.19
C PRO A 36 -12.29 -11.77 1.25
N LEU A 37 -11.28 -12.63 1.13
CA LEU A 37 -11.43 -14.08 1.25
C LEU A 37 -11.53 -14.59 2.70
N GLY A 38 -11.41 -13.70 3.71
CA GLY A 38 -11.29 -14.08 5.12
C GLY A 38 -12.40 -15.02 5.61
N ASP A 39 -13.66 -14.72 5.31
CA ASP A 39 -14.79 -15.57 5.71
C ASP A 39 -14.74 -16.95 5.05
N LEU A 40 -14.45 -17.01 3.74
CA LEU A 40 -14.31 -18.27 3.01
C LEU A 40 -13.14 -19.12 3.54
N LEU A 41 -12.00 -18.51 3.83
CA LEU A 41 -10.82 -19.18 4.36
C LEU A 41 -11.03 -19.73 5.77
N ILE A 42 -11.62 -18.95 6.67
CA ILE A 42 -11.95 -19.38 8.03
C ILE A 42 -12.86 -20.61 7.99
N LYS A 43 -13.89 -20.58 7.12
CA LYS A 43 -14.85 -21.67 6.98
C LYS A 43 -14.24 -22.91 6.32
N SER A 44 -13.44 -22.73 5.26
CA SER A 44 -12.88 -23.84 4.46
C SER A 44 -11.72 -24.56 5.15
N MET A 45 -10.85 -23.80 5.85
CA MET A 45 -9.69 -24.38 6.55
C MET A 45 -9.94 -24.70 8.02
N ASP A 46 -11.17 -24.51 8.50
CA ASP A 46 -11.58 -24.75 9.88
C ASP A 46 -10.67 -24.06 10.90
N MET A 47 -10.33 -22.78 10.64
CA MET A 47 -9.44 -22.00 11.48
C MET A 47 -10.21 -20.98 12.33
N HIS A 48 -9.64 -20.60 13.45
CA HIS A 48 -10.16 -19.48 14.26
C HIS A 48 -9.90 -18.14 13.58
N ALA A 49 -10.75 -17.13 13.86
CA ALA A 49 -10.57 -15.77 13.38
C ALA A 49 -9.19 -15.18 13.76
N SER A 50 -8.71 -15.46 14.98
CA SER A 50 -7.37 -15.06 15.44
C SER A 50 -6.24 -15.62 14.55
N SER A 51 -6.36 -16.88 14.11
CA SER A 51 -5.39 -17.53 13.23
C SER A 51 -5.34 -16.86 11.85
N PHE A 52 -6.49 -16.37 11.35
CA PHE A 52 -6.53 -15.63 10.08
C PHE A 52 -5.71 -14.33 10.15
N GLY A 53 -5.71 -13.63 11.29
CA GLY A 53 -4.83 -12.46 11.52
C GLY A 53 -3.35 -12.80 11.34
N ILE A 54 -2.91 -14.01 11.78
CA ILE A 54 -1.53 -14.48 11.59
C ILE A 54 -1.21 -14.70 10.11
N VAL A 55 -2.14 -15.24 9.32
CA VAL A 55 -1.96 -15.45 7.87
C VAL A 55 -1.74 -14.11 7.15
N VAL A 56 -2.53 -13.08 7.51
CA VAL A 56 -2.39 -11.73 6.92
C VAL A 56 -1.08 -11.07 7.36
N SER A 57 -0.76 -11.16 8.64
CA SER A 57 0.45 -10.55 9.20
C SER A 57 1.74 -11.22 8.73
N ALA A 58 1.72 -12.52 8.44
CA ALA A 58 2.89 -13.26 7.91
C ALA A 58 3.43 -12.65 6.62
N TYR A 59 2.56 -12.29 5.68
CA TYR A 59 2.95 -11.56 4.48
C TYR A 59 3.53 -10.18 4.82
N ALA A 60 2.83 -9.42 5.66
CA ALA A 60 3.22 -8.04 5.97
C ALA A 60 4.60 -7.97 6.65
N PHE A 61 4.86 -8.84 7.65
CA PHE A 61 6.17 -8.91 8.30
C PHE A 61 7.28 -9.32 7.33
N SER A 62 7.07 -10.35 6.54
CA SER A 62 8.06 -10.83 5.59
C SER A 62 8.36 -9.80 4.49
N ALA A 63 7.34 -9.09 3.97
CA ALA A 63 7.49 -8.01 3.01
C ALA A 63 8.26 -6.81 3.60
N GLY A 64 7.97 -6.44 4.85
CA GLY A 64 8.67 -5.36 5.53
C GLY A 64 10.15 -5.66 5.75
N VAL A 65 10.47 -6.87 6.21
CA VAL A 65 11.86 -7.32 6.41
C VAL A 65 12.60 -7.39 5.08
N SER A 66 11.99 -8.01 4.07
CA SER A 66 12.60 -8.15 2.74
C SER A 66 12.87 -6.79 2.08
N GLY A 67 11.98 -5.82 2.22
CA GLY A 67 12.16 -4.47 1.72
C GLY A 67 13.40 -3.77 2.29
N LEU A 68 13.65 -3.91 3.61
CA LEU A 68 14.84 -3.37 4.26
C LEU A 68 16.12 -4.06 3.80
N LEU A 69 16.11 -5.40 3.74
CA LEU A 69 17.28 -6.18 3.34
C LEU A 69 17.68 -5.88 1.89
N THR A 70 16.71 -5.83 0.99
CA THR A 70 16.96 -5.62 -0.44
C THR A 70 17.54 -4.24 -0.75
N ALA A 71 17.18 -3.22 0.01
CA ALA A 71 17.77 -1.88 -0.12
C ALA A 71 19.30 -1.86 0.07
N GLY A 72 19.88 -2.89 0.71
CA GLY A 72 21.33 -3.00 0.92
C GLY A 72 22.11 -3.60 -0.26
N PHE A 73 21.48 -4.35 -1.16
CA PHE A 73 22.18 -5.06 -2.24
C PHE A 73 21.60 -4.85 -3.65
N ALA A 74 20.39 -4.31 -3.76
CA ALA A 74 19.67 -4.18 -5.03
C ALA A 74 20.47 -3.44 -6.13
N ASP A 75 21.29 -2.47 -5.74
CA ASP A 75 22.10 -1.66 -6.66
C ASP A 75 23.32 -2.41 -7.26
N LYS A 76 23.59 -3.64 -6.81
CA LYS A 76 24.70 -4.46 -7.32
C LYS A 76 24.32 -5.36 -8.49
N TYR A 77 23.04 -5.44 -8.82
CA TYR A 77 22.52 -6.37 -9.81
C TYR A 77 21.74 -5.65 -10.92
N ASP A 78 21.77 -6.21 -12.14
CA ASP A 78 20.89 -5.81 -13.24
C ASP A 78 19.42 -5.83 -12.76
N ARG A 79 18.71 -4.70 -12.91
CA ARG A 79 17.33 -4.53 -12.44
C ARG A 79 16.37 -5.55 -13.08
N LYS A 80 16.57 -5.93 -14.34
CA LYS A 80 15.76 -6.98 -15.00
C LYS A 80 15.95 -8.33 -14.31
N LYS A 81 17.19 -8.74 -14.05
CA LYS A 81 17.50 -10.00 -13.38
C LYS A 81 16.94 -10.02 -11.96
N LEU A 82 17.09 -8.90 -11.25
CA LEU A 82 16.56 -8.73 -9.91
C LEU A 82 15.03 -8.81 -9.88
N LEU A 83 14.35 -8.10 -10.81
CA LEU A 83 12.89 -8.18 -10.96
C LEU A 83 12.44 -9.60 -11.23
N LEU A 84 13.07 -10.32 -12.16
CA LEU A 84 12.72 -11.70 -12.49
C LEU A 84 12.93 -12.64 -11.29
N PHE A 85 14.02 -12.51 -10.55
CA PHE A 85 14.27 -13.31 -9.36
C PHE A 85 13.16 -13.15 -8.31
N PHE A 86 12.84 -11.91 -7.95
CA PHE A 86 11.79 -11.64 -6.97
C PHE A 86 10.40 -11.99 -7.50
N TYR A 87 10.14 -11.73 -8.77
CA TYR A 87 8.84 -12.05 -9.38
C TYR A 87 8.61 -13.56 -9.51
N THR A 88 9.65 -14.34 -9.79
CA THR A 88 9.59 -15.81 -9.80
C THR A 88 9.30 -16.35 -8.40
N GLY A 89 9.99 -15.86 -7.38
CA GLY A 89 9.71 -16.24 -5.99
C GLY A 89 8.29 -15.87 -5.54
N PHE A 90 7.79 -14.70 -5.97
CA PHE A 90 6.39 -14.30 -5.77
C PHE A 90 5.42 -15.28 -6.44
N ILE A 91 5.65 -15.67 -7.69
CA ILE A 91 4.82 -16.66 -8.41
C ILE A 91 4.78 -17.99 -7.66
N ILE A 92 5.94 -18.50 -7.24
CA ILE A 92 6.03 -19.74 -6.46
C ILE A 92 5.22 -19.62 -5.16
N GLY A 93 5.41 -18.53 -4.41
CA GLY A 93 4.66 -18.28 -3.18
C GLY A 93 3.14 -18.22 -3.41
N THR A 94 2.70 -17.52 -4.46
CA THR A 94 1.28 -17.41 -4.81
C THR A 94 0.68 -18.77 -5.25
N ILE A 95 1.43 -19.60 -6.00
CA ILE A 95 1.02 -20.98 -6.29
C ILE A 95 0.90 -21.77 -4.99
N CYS A 96 1.88 -21.66 -4.10
CA CYS A 96 1.82 -22.34 -2.80
C CYS A 96 0.61 -21.89 -1.97
N CYS A 97 0.19 -20.62 -2.05
CA CYS A 97 -1.06 -20.18 -1.43
C CYS A 97 -2.28 -20.91 -2.03
N GLY A 98 -2.34 -21.03 -3.36
CA GLY A 98 -3.45 -21.69 -4.06
C GLY A 98 -3.52 -23.21 -3.90
N ILE A 99 -2.46 -23.86 -3.42
CA ILE A 99 -2.44 -25.32 -3.15
C ILE A 99 -2.29 -25.64 -1.66
N ALA A 100 -2.40 -24.65 -0.78
CA ALA A 100 -2.29 -24.86 0.65
C ALA A 100 -3.55 -25.55 1.20
N HIS A 101 -3.39 -26.65 1.92
CA HIS A 101 -4.49 -27.40 2.52
C HIS A 101 -4.58 -27.25 4.03
N THR A 102 -3.59 -26.60 4.66
CA THR A 102 -3.55 -26.40 6.11
C THR A 102 -3.17 -24.97 6.46
N PHE A 103 -3.55 -24.53 7.67
CA PHE A 103 -3.13 -23.23 8.21
C PHE A 103 -1.62 -23.02 8.11
N TYR A 104 -0.81 -24.00 8.52
CA TYR A 104 0.65 -23.87 8.53
C TYR A 104 1.25 -23.74 7.13
N THR A 105 0.73 -24.51 6.17
CA THR A 105 1.19 -24.39 4.76
C THR A 105 0.80 -23.05 4.15
N LEU A 106 -0.38 -22.53 4.49
CA LEU A 106 -0.80 -21.20 4.04
C LEU A 106 0.07 -20.09 4.66
N VAL A 107 0.38 -20.15 5.96
CA VAL A 107 1.29 -19.19 6.61
C VAL A 107 2.68 -19.23 5.96
N ALA A 108 3.24 -20.42 5.72
CA ALA A 108 4.54 -20.56 5.05
C ALA A 108 4.51 -19.97 3.63
N ALA A 109 3.46 -20.24 2.87
CA ALA A 109 3.26 -19.66 1.54
C ALA A 109 3.16 -18.14 1.59
N ARG A 110 2.45 -17.56 2.56
CA ARG A 110 2.35 -16.11 2.77
C ARG A 110 3.68 -15.47 3.14
N ILE A 111 4.52 -16.15 3.93
CA ILE A 111 5.89 -15.68 4.21
C ILE A 111 6.71 -15.63 2.92
N ILE A 112 6.67 -16.68 2.10
CA ILE A 112 7.38 -16.71 0.81
C ILE A 112 6.87 -15.59 -0.10
N THR A 113 5.55 -15.50 -0.26
CA THR A 113 4.95 -14.47 -1.12
C THR A 113 5.33 -13.05 -0.67
N GLY A 114 5.34 -12.79 0.64
CA GLY A 114 5.72 -11.50 1.19
C GLY A 114 7.22 -11.19 1.03
N LEU A 115 8.10 -12.18 1.27
CA LEU A 115 9.55 -12.02 1.08
C LEU A 115 9.90 -11.58 -0.35
N PHE A 116 9.22 -12.14 -1.34
CA PHE A 116 9.50 -11.85 -2.74
C PHE A 116 8.62 -10.70 -3.27
N GLY A 117 7.33 -10.68 -2.94
CA GLY A 117 6.38 -9.66 -3.41
C GLY A 117 6.66 -8.26 -2.87
N GLY A 118 7.06 -8.15 -1.59
CA GLY A 118 7.28 -6.87 -0.92
C GLY A 118 8.36 -5.98 -1.54
N VAL A 119 9.24 -6.55 -2.35
CA VAL A 119 10.38 -5.85 -2.98
C VAL A 119 10.08 -5.38 -4.40
N ILE A 120 9.11 -5.99 -5.09
CA ILE A 120 8.84 -5.73 -6.51
C ILE A 120 8.50 -4.25 -6.77
N GLY A 121 7.80 -3.61 -5.85
CA GLY A 121 7.49 -2.18 -5.95
C GLY A 121 8.74 -1.29 -5.95
N SER A 122 9.70 -1.56 -5.09
CA SER A 122 10.96 -0.79 -5.02
C SER A 122 11.85 -1.04 -6.24
N ILE A 123 11.92 -2.28 -6.74
CA ILE A 123 12.63 -2.60 -7.98
C ILE A 123 11.98 -1.89 -9.18
N SER A 124 10.66 -1.87 -9.26
CA SER A 124 9.93 -1.14 -10.30
C SER A 124 10.26 0.35 -10.30
N MET A 125 10.34 0.97 -9.10
CA MET A 125 10.75 2.37 -8.96
C MET A 125 12.21 2.59 -9.37
N ALA A 126 13.12 1.65 -9.07
CA ALA A 126 14.49 1.71 -9.52
C ALA A 126 14.59 1.63 -11.06
N ILE A 127 13.86 0.71 -11.71
CA ILE A 127 13.79 0.63 -13.17
C ILE A 127 13.29 1.94 -13.78
N ILE A 128 12.28 2.57 -13.17
CA ILE A 128 11.77 3.87 -13.64
C ILE A 128 12.83 4.96 -13.55
N THR A 129 13.60 4.98 -12.47
CA THR A 129 14.66 6.00 -12.29
C THR A 129 15.85 5.77 -13.25
N ASP A 130 16.15 4.52 -13.61
CA ASP A 130 17.26 4.17 -14.48
C ASP A 130 16.92 4.36 -15.97
N LEU A 131 15.65 4.12 -16.38
CA LEU A 131 15.25 4.15 -17.80
C LEU A 131 14.59 5.45 -18.25
N PHE A 132 14.02 6.24 -17.34
CA PHE A 132 13.23 7.41 -17.72
C PHE A 132 13.90 8.71 -17.30
N ALA A 133 13.90 9.71 -18.20
CA ALA A 133 14.34 11.06 -17.89
C ALA A 133 13.50 11.68 -16.76
N LEU A 134 14.10 12.56 -15.97
CA LEU A 134 13.51 13.14 -14.77
C LEU A 134 12.11 13.73 -15.00
N GLU A 135 11.93 14.40 -16.15
CA GLU A 135 10.68 15.06 -16.55
C GLU A 135 9.52 14.08 -16.77
N LYS A 136 9.83 12.81 -17.13
CA LYS A 136 8.85 11.75 -17.40
C LYS A 136 8.53 10.91 -16.16
N ARG A 137 9.44 10.84 -15.16
CA ARG A 137 9.35 9.91 -14.02
C ARG A 137 8.04 10.04 -13.25
N GLY A 138 7.60 11.25 -12.94
CA GLY A 138 6.37 11.47 -12.19
C GLY A 138 5.14 10.90 -12.89
N ARG A 139 5.08 11.07 -14.22
CA ARG A 139 3.97 10.54 -15.03
C ARG A 139 4.03 9.01 -15.12
N VAL A 140 5.22 8.42 -15.25
CA VAL A 140 5.41 6.96 -15.26
C VAL A 140 5.02 6.34 -13.90
N MET A 141 5.49 6.93 -12.80
CA MET A 141 5.13 6.50 -11.44
C MET A 141 3.62 6.54 -11.23
N GLY A 142 2.95 7.59 -11.73
CA GLY A 142 1.50 7.69 -11.68
C GLY A 142 0.80 6.53 -12.40
N PHE A 143 1.25 6.17 -13.60
CA PHE A 143 0.70 5.02 -14.33
C PHE A 143 0.93 3.68 -13.61
N VAL A 144 2.12 3.46 -13.05
CA VAL A 144 2.40 2.22 -12.30
C VAL A 144 1.54 2.11 -11.04
N GLN A 145 1.33 3.24 -10.35
CA GLN A 145 0.47 3.28 -9.17
C GLN A 145 -1.03 3.09 -9.48
N MET A 146 -1.46 3.25 -10.74
CA MET A 146 -2.83 2.89 -11.14
C MET A 146 -3.11 1.39 -10.95
N GLY A 147 -2.08 0.54 -10.90
CA GLY A 147 -2.21 -0.87 -10.54
C GLY A 147 -2.91 -1.09 -9.19
N PHE A 148 -2.69 -0.20 -8.21
CA PHE A 148 -3.38 -0.24 -6.92
C PHE A 148 -4.89 -0.01 -7.08
N GLY A 149 -5.29 1.06 -7.78
CA GLY A 149 -6.70 1.35 -8.04
C GLY A 149 -7.39 0.26 -8.87
N ALA A 150 -6.70 -0.28 -9.88
CA ALA A 150 -7.21 -1.37 -10.69
C ALA A 150 -7.40 -2.65 -9.86
N SER A 151 -6.52 -2.94 -8.90
CA SER A 151 -6.66 -4.08 -7.99
C SER A 151 -7.91 -3.95 -7.12
N GLN A 152 -8.23 -2.74 -6.64
CA GLN A 152 -9.42 -2.51 -5.84
C GLN A 152 -10.72 -2.61 -6.65
N VAL A 153 -10.77 -2.02 -7.84
CA VAL A 153 -12.02 -1.90 -8.62
C VAL A 153 -12.33 -3.16 -9.40
N LEU A 154 -11.32 -3.80 -9.97
CA LEU A 154 -11.47 -4.98 -10.83
C LEU A 154 -10.93 -6.24 -10.14
N GLY A 155 -9.74 -6.16 -9.54
CA GLY A 155 -9.05 -7.33 -9.04
C GLY A 155 -9.79 -8.03 -7.90
N ILE A 156 -10.17 -7.29 -6.85
CA ILE A 156 -10.88 -7.85 -5.70
C ILE A 156 -12.26 -8.40 -6.09
N PRO A 157 -13.13 -7.66 -6.81
CA PRO A 157 -14.44 -8.20 -7.21
C PRO A 157 -14.33 -9.43 -8.10
N ILE A 158 -13.41 -9.44 -9.07
CA ILE A 158 -13.16 -10.63 -9.93
C ILE A 158 -12.63 -11.79 -9.08
N GLY A 159 -11.68 -11.53 -8.18
CA GLY A 159 -11.15 -12.54 -7.27
C GLY A 159 -12.22 -13.19 -6.40
N LEU A 160 -13.09 -12.36 -5.79
CA LEU A 160 -14.22 -12.86 -5.00
C LEU A 160 -15.23 -13.64 -5.85
N TYR A 161 -15.54 -13.15 -7.04
CA TYR A 161 -16.44 -13.89 -7.96
C TYR A 161 -15.89 -15.26 -8.31
N ILE A 162 -14.59 -15.34 -8.63
CA ILE A 162 -13.90 -16.61 -8.90
C ILE A 162 -13.92 -17.50 -7.65
N ALA A 163 -13.61 -16.95 -6.48
CA ALA A 163 -13.61 -17.69 -5.23
C ALA A 163 -14.98 -18.27 -4.88
N ASN A 164 -16.05 -17.52 -5.09
CA ASN A 164 -17.42 -17.98 -4.83
C ASN A 164 -17.86 -19.12 -5.77
N LYS A 165 -17.26 -19.21 -6.96
CA LYS A 165 -17.61 -20.25 -7.96
C LYS A 165 -16.69 -21.47 -7.92
N MET A 166 -15.40 -21.27 -7.64
CA MET A 166 -14.36 -22.29 -7.85
C MET A 166 -13.56 -22.60 -6.57
N GLY A 167 -13.90 -21.96 -5.44
CA GLY A 167 -13.16 -22.10 -4.19
C GLY A 167 -12.15 -20.98 -3.95
N TRP A 168 -11.76 -20.80 -2.69
CA TRP A 168 -10.87 -19.73 -2.23
C TRP A 168 -9.44 -19.83 -2.81
N GLU A 169 -9.04 -20.99 -3.29
CA GLU A 169 -7.74 -21.26 -3.92
C GLU A 169 -7.64 -20.62 -5.31
N ALA A 170 -8.75 -20.58 -6.03
CA ALA A 170 -8.80 -20.20 -7.44
C ALA A 170 -8.29 -18.79 -7.74
N PRO A 171 -8.56 -17.74 -6.93
CA PRO A 171 -7.98 -16.42 -7.13
C PRO A 171 -6.45 -16.42 -7.10
N PHE A 172 -5.82 -17.16 -6.18
CA PHE A 172 -4.36 -17.26 -6.11
C PHE A 172 -3.77 -17.94 -7.34
N LEU A 173 -4.38 -19.03 -7.80
CA LEU A 173 -3.96 -19.72 -9.02
C LEU A 173 -4.15 -18.85 -10.26
N PHE A 174 -5.23 -18.08 -10.32
CA PHE A 174 -5.48 -17.12 -11.39
C PHE A 174 -4.40 -16.00 -11.41
N ILE A 175 -4.08 -15.40 -10.24
CA ILE A 175 -3.03 -14.41 -10.11
C ILE A 175 -1.67 -15.01 -10.52
N ALA A 176 -1.36 -16.21 -10.07
CA ALA A 176 -0.13 -16.91 -10.42
C ALA A 176 -0.03 -17.16 -11.93
N GLY A 177 -1.11 -17.62 -12.58
CA GLY A 177 -1.18 -17.81 -14.03
C GLY A 177 -0.92 -16.51 -14.79
N LEU A 178 -1.56 -15.42 -14.38
CA LEU A 178 -1.32 -14.10 -14.96
C LEU A 178 0.13 -13.65 -14.74
N ALA A 179 0.68 -13.85 -13.54
CA ALA A 179 2.06 -13.49 -13.21
C ALA A 179 3.07 -14.31 -14.03
N VAL A 180 2.81 -15.58 -14.31
CA VAL A 180 3.65 -16.41 -15.21
C VAL A 180 3.68 -15.80 -16.62
N LEU A 181 2.51 -15.42 -17.17
CA LEU A 181 2.45 -14.79 -18.49
C LEU A 181 3.27 -13.47 -18.52
N ILE A 182 3.15 -12.66 -17.47
CA ILE A 182 3.92 -11.42 -17.33
C ILE A 182 5.42 -11.72 -17.24
N ALA A 183 5.83 -12.71 -16.45
CA ALA A 183 7.22 -13.12 -16.34
C ALA A 183 7.82 -13.55 -17.68
N ILE A 184 7.08 -14.33 -18.48
CA ILE A 184 7.49 -14.70 -19.84
C ILE A 184 7.69 -13.46 -20.70
N VAL A 185 6.77 -12.52 -20.68
CA VAL A 185 6.89 -11.26 -21.44
C VAL A 185 8.09 -10.42 -20.98
N ILE A 186 8.36 -10.37 -19.65
CA ILE A 186 9.56 -9.71 -19.10
C ILE A 186 10.83 -10.36 -19.64
N VAL A 187 10.92 -11.70 -19.64
CA VAL A 187 12.07 -12.43 -20.14
C VAL A 187 12.33 -12.10 -21.60
N LEU A 188 11.27 -12.14 -22.42
CA LEU A 188 11.37 -12.02 -23.89
C LEU A 188 11.58 -10.57 -24.38
N ARG A 189 10.96 -9.59 -23.73
CA ARG A 189 10.85 -8.23 -24.28
C ARG A 189 11.56 -7.15 -23.45
N LEU A 190 11.73 -7.31 -22.14
CA LEU A 190 12.44 -6.32 -21.33
C LEU A 190 13.94 -6.44 -21.59
N LYS A 191 14.58 -5.34 -21.96
CA LYS A 191 16.04 -5.26 -22.12
C LYS A 191 16.74 -5.26 -20.77
N PRO A 192 18.03 -5.68 -20.67
CA PRO A 192 18.81 -5.50 -19.46
C PRO A 192 18.79 -4.03 -19.00
N VAL A 193 18.75 -3.81 -17.68
CA VAL A 193 18.78 -2.49 -17.06
C VAL A 193 19.96 -2.48 -16.08
N ASP A 194 21.13 -2.22 -16.63
CA ASP A 194 22.45 -2.37 -15.98
C ASP A 194 23.32 -1.11 -16.07
N ALA A 195 22.81 -0.02 -16.65
CA ALA A 195 23.56 1.23 -16.82
C ALA A 195 24.09 1.81 -15.49
N HIS A 196 23.42 1.53 -14.38
CA HIS A 196 23.85 1.96 -13.05
C HIS A 196 25.06 1.17 -12.50
N LEU A 197 25.36 -0.03 -13.04
CA LEU A 197 26.46 -0.87 -12.56
C LEU A 197 27.84 -0.28 -12.87
N GLY A 198 27.94 0.62 -13.84
CA GLY A 198 29.17 1.36 -14.18
C GLY A 198 29.45 2.56 -13.28
N MET A 199 28.52 2.93 -12.40
CA MET A 199 28.73 4.03 -11.44
C MET A 199 29.33 3.48 -10.15
N GLU A 200 30.24 4.24 -9.52
CA GLU A 200 30.79 3.84 -8.21
C GLU A 200 29.64 3.69 -7.21
N VAL A 201 29.34 2.44 -6.86
CA VAL A 201 28.37 2.13 -5.81
C VAL A 201 28.94 2.67 -4.48
N GLN A 202 28.29 3.68 -3.92
CA GLN A 202 28.64 4.11 -2.58
C GLN A 202 28.58 2.91 -1.63
N LYS A 203 29.74 2.44 -1.18
CA LYS A 203 29.94 1.23 -0.34
C LYS A 203 29.17 1.24 1.01
N LYS A 204 28.23 2.18 1.19
CA LYS A 204 27.59 2.49 2.49
C LYS A 204 26.07 2.49 2.47
N ALA A 205 25.38 1.80 1.54
CA ALA A 205 23.91 1.82 1.48
C ALA A 205 23.27 1.44 2.83
N ILE A 206 23.70 0.34 3.46
CA ILE A 206 23.21 -0.09 4.78
C ILE A 206 23.57 0.93 5.86
N SER A 207 24.80 1.48 5.84
CA SER A 207 25.20 2.52 6.78
C SER A 207 24.35 3.79 6.65
N HIS A 208 24.02 4.17 5.42
CA HIS A 208 23.13 5.32 5.15
C HIS A 208 21.69 5.07 5.66
N LEU A 209 21.14 3.87 5.46
CA LEU A 209 19.84 3.49 6.04
C LEU A 209 19.85 3.59 7.56
N VAL A 210 20.88 3.04 8.22
CA VAL A 210 21.02 3.10 9.69
C VAL A 210 21.19 4.54 10.17
N GLN A 211 21.98 5.36 9.49
CA GLN A 211 22.16 6.77 9.81
C GLN A 211 20.85 7.55 9.64
N THR A 212 20.10 7.30 8.55
CA THR A 212 18.78 7.89 8.30
C THR A 212 17.79 7.53 9.41
N LEU A 213 17.77 6.28 9.86
CA LEU A 213 16.92 5.84 10.96
C LEU A 213 17.26 6.53 12.30
N LYS A 214 18.53 6.86 12.52
CA LYS A 214 19.01 7.52 13.76
C LYS A 214 18.72 9.04 13.80
N LYS A 215 18.45 9.69 12.68
CA LYS A 215 18.19 11.15 12.63
C LYS A 215 16.92 11.50 13.41
N LYS A 216 17.07 12.33 14.48
CA LYS A 216 15.96 12.75 15.36
C LYS A 216 14.75 13.32 14.60
N PRO A 217 14.90 14.22 13.60
CA PRO A 217 13.75 14.77 12.87
C PRO A 217 12.95 13.70 12.11
N TYR A 218 13.62 12.62 11.64
CA TYR A 218 12.96 11.58 10.84
C TYR A 218 12.19 10.57 11.68
N ARG A 219 12.57 10.40 12.95
CA ARG A 219 11.86 9.49 13.87
C ARG A 219 10.39 9.82 14.04
N ILE A 220 10.04 11.12 14.04
CA ILE A 220 8.65 11.54 14.13
C ILE A 220 7.85 11.14 12.89
N GLY A 221 8.46 11.25 11.70
CA GLY A 221 7.86 10.76 10.45
C GLY A 221 7.65 9.26 10.47
N PHE A 222 8.64 8.48 10.90
CA PHE A 222 8.56 7.03 11.04
C PHE A 222 7.49 6.60 12.06
N LEU A 223 7.46 7.24 13.23
CA LEU A 223 6.45 6.96 14.24
C LEU A 223 5.04 7.30 13.74
N THR A 224 4.89 8.43 13.05
CA THR A 224 3.61 8.82 12.44
C THR A 224 3.13 7.78 11.43
N THR A 225 4.02 7.31 10.56
CA THR A 225 3.71 6.26 9.59
C THR A 225 3.32 4.95 10.28
N ALA A 226 4.06 4.52 11.29
CA ALA A 226 3.74 3.30 12.03
C ALA A 226 2.35 3.38 12.68
N VAL A 227 2.07 4.45 13.42
CA VAL A 227 0.77 4.66 14.08
C VAL A 227 -0.38 4.76 13.07
N LEU A 228 -0.17 5.49 11.97
CA LEU A 228 -1.15 5.63 10.91
C LEU A 228 -1.47 4.28 10.25
N SER A 229 -0.45 3.44 10.06
CA SER A 229 -0.59 2.11 9.48
C SER A 229 -1.32 1.15 10.42
N VAL A 230 -1.01 1.19 11.72
CA VAL A 230 -1.74 0.40 12.71
C VAL A 230 -3.24 0.71 12.63
N GLY A 231 -3.64 1.99 12.70
CA GLY A 231 -5.03 2.39 12.59
C GLY A 231 -5.69 2.02 11.25
N GLY A 232 -4.93 1.96 10.16
CA GLY A 232 -5.42 1.61 8.82
C GLY A 232 -5.63 0.10 8.61
N PHE A 233 -4.76 -0.73 9.17
CA PHE A 233 -4.74 -2.17 8.90
C PHE A 233 -5.47 -3.02 9.95
N MET A 234 -5.88 -2.48 11.10
CA MET A 234 -6.56 -3.25 12.15
C MET A 234 -7.90 -3.83 11.70
N MET A 235 -8.72 -3.05 11.01
CA MET A 235 -10.05 -3.49 10.58
C MET A 235 -10.02 -4.36 9.33
N MET A 236 -8.97 -4.21 8.50
CA MET A 236 -8.90 -4.81 7.16
C MET A 236 -9.06 -6.33 7.16
N PRO A 237 -8.39 -7.14 7.99
CA PRO A 237 -8.49 -8.60 7.93
C PRO A 237 -9.90 -9.13 8.22
N TYR A 238 -10.61 -8.47 9.11
CA TYR A 238 -11.89 -8.96 9.65
C TYR A 238 -13.13 -8.30 9.04
N GLY A 239 -12.94 -7.33 8.15
CA GLY A 239 -14.03 -6.57 7.53
C GLY A 239 -15.05 -7.47 6.81
N THR A 240 -14.58 -8.48 6.09
CA THR A 240 -15.45 -9.43 5.38
C THR A 240 -16.14 -10.40 6.33
N VAL A 241 -15.41 -10.93 7.31
CA VAL A 241 -15.98 -11.81 8.34
C VAL A 241 -17.11 -11.10 9.09
N PHE A 242 -16.89 -9.84 9.49
CA PHE A 242 -17.90 -9.00 10.12
C PHE A 242 -19.08 -8.71 9.18
N ALA A 243 -18.82 -8.37 7.93
CA ALA A 243 -19.88 -8.09 6.95
C ALA A 243 -20.80 -9.31 6.75
N VAL A 244 -20.23 -10.51 6.65
CA VAL A 244 -21.00 -11.73 6.41
C VAL A 244 -21.73 -12.18 7.68
N ASN A 245 -21.00 -12.34 8.78
CA ASN A 245 -21.53 -13.01 9.96
C ASN A 245 -22.30 -12.09 10.93
N ASN A 246 -22.02 -10.77 10.91
CA ASN A 246 -22.70 -9.80 11.76
C ASN A 246 -23.74 -8.95 11.01
N LEU A 247 -23.40 -8.48 9.81
CA LEU A 247 -24.30 -7.60 9.06
C LEU A 247 -25.26 -8.37 8.15
N GLY A 248 -25.04 -9.68 7.93
CA GLY A 248 -25.88 -10.52 7.08
C GLY A 248 -25.68 -10.30 5.57
N ILE A 249 -24.49 -9.80 5.17
CA ILE A 249 -24.16 -9.62 3.75
C ILE A 249 -23.82 -10.99 3.14
N SER A 250 -24.48 -11.33 2.03
CA SER A 250 -24.18 -12.58 1.34
C SER A 250 -22.83 -12.53 0.59
N ASN A 251 -22.20 -13.69 0.41
CA ASN A 251 -20.96 -13.80 -0.37
C ASN A 251 -21.13 -13.31 -1.82
N GLU A 252 -22.34 -13.36 -2.37
CA GLU A 252 -22.66 -12.85 -3.71
C GLU A 252 -22.71 -11.31 -3.75
N GLN A 253 -23.00 -10.64 -2.64
CA GLN A 253 -23.03 -9.20 -2.52
C GLN A 253 -21.66 -8.58 -2.27
N LEU A 254 -20.71 -9.33 -1.72
CA LEU A 254 -19.35 -8.85 -1.42
C LEU A 254 -18.62 -8.26 -2.63
N PRO A 255 -18.63 -8.87 -3.82
CA PRO A 255 -17.99 -8.29 -5.01
C PRO A 255 -18.53 -6.88 -5.33
N PHE A 256 -19.84 -6.66 -5.19
CA PHE A 256 -20.46 -5.34 -5.43
C PHE A 256 -20.05 -4.34 -4.36
N LEU A 257 -19.95 -4.76 -3.08
CA LEU A 257 -19.51 -3.91 -1.98
C LEU A 257 -18.07 -3.39 -2.23
N PHE A 258 -17.16 -4.29 -2.60
CA PHE A 258 -15.77 -3.93 -2.88
C PHE A 258 -15.63 -3.12 -4.17
N MET A 259 -16.41 -3.43 -5.21
CA MET A 259 -16.42 -2.66 -6.46
C MET A 259 -16.86 -1.22 -6.22
N ALA A 260 -17.95 -1.00 -5.50
CA ALA A 260 -18.42 0.34 -5.18
C ALA A 260 -17.40 1.12 -4.32
N SER A 261 -16.76 0.45 -3.36
CA SER A 261 -15.67 1.01 -2.55
C SER A 261 -14.47 1.40 -3.41
N GLY A 262 -14.09 0.55 -4.35
CA GLY A 262 -13.00 0.83 -5.29
C GLY A 262 -13.31 2.02 -6.22
N VAL A 263 -14.50 2.05 -6.80
CA VAL A 263 -14.95 3.17 -7.65
C VAL A 263 -14.96 4.46 -6.86
N SER A 264 -15.51 4.47 -5.63
CA SER A 264 -15.50 5.66 -4.77
C SER A 264 -14.09 6.17 -4.50
N SER A 265 -13.13 5.26 -4.28
CA SER A 265 -11.72 5.59 -4.08
C SER A 265 -11.11 6.30 -5.29
N LEU A 266 -11.39 5.79 -6.51
CA LEU A 266 -10.89 6.38 -7.76
C LEU A 266 -11.47 7.79 -8.02
N LEU A 267 -12.72 8.01 -7.67
CA LEU A 267 -13.39 9.31 -7.86
C LEU A 267 -12.91 10.35 -6.84
N ILE A 268 -12.73 9.94 -5.60
CA ILE A 268 -12.33 10.83 -4.50
C ILE A 268 -10.87 11.26 -4.58
N MET A 269 -9.97 10.38 -5.01
CA MET A 269 -8.53 10.60 -4.96
C MET A 269 -8.07 11.84 -5.76
N PRO A 270 -8.52 12.07 -7.01
CA PRO A 270 -8.17 13.29 -7.76
C PRO A 270 -8.77 14.57 -7.14
N PHE A 271 -9.97 14.47 -6.57
CA PHE A 271 -10.62 15.60 -5.90
C PHE A 271 -9.84 16.03 -4.66
N ILE A 272 -9.51 15.07 -3.79
CA ILE A 272 -8.70 15.32 -2.60
C ILE A 272 -7.28 15.78 -2.95
N GLY A 273 -6.68 15.23 -4.02
CA GLY A 273 -5.39 15.70 -4.53
C GLY A 273 -5.41 17.21 -4.81
N LYS A 274 -6.36 17.66 -5.63
CA LYS A 274 -6.53 19.08 -5.94
C LYS A 274 -6.82 19.93 -4.70
N MET A 275 -7.62 19.43 -3.77
CA MET A 275 -7.93 20.12 -2.53
C MET A 275 -6.71 20.20 -1.62
N SER A 276 -5.89 19.16 -1.54
CA SER A 276 -4.65 19.12 -0.76
C SER A 276 -3.60 20.14 -1.24
N ASP A 277 -3.65 20.53 -2.52
CA ASP A 277 -2.77 21.57 -3.07
C ASP A 277 -3.21 22.99 -2.68
N ARG A 278 -4.51 23.18 -2.40
CA ARG A 278 -5.10 24.51 -2.12
C ARG A 278 -5.29 24.81 -0.65
N VAL A 279 -5.45 23.78 0.20
CA VAL A 279 -5.72 23.94 1.63
C VAL A 279 -4.56 23.41 2.48
N ASN A 280 -4.54 23.78 3.76
CA ASN A 280 -3.55 23.26 4.69
C ASN A 280 -3.69 21.73 4.82
N LYS A 281 -2.63 21.00 4.47
CA LYS A 281 -2.60 19.53 4.44
C LYS A 281 -2.91 18.90 5.80
N TYR A 282 -2.42 19.51 6.89
CA TYR A 282 -2.74 19.03 8.24
C TYR A 282 -4.23 19.19 8.57
N LYS A 283 -4.85 20.34 8.26
CA LYS A 283 -6.28 20.53 8.50
C LYS A 283 -7.12 19.53 7.71
N LEU A 284 -6.78 19.31 6.43
CA LEU A 284 -7.45 18.32 5.59
C LEU A 284 -7.33 16.91 6.17
N PHE A 285 -6.11 16.52 6.60
CA PHE A 285 -5.86 15.25 7.26
C PHE A 285 -6.69 15.08 8.54
N ALA A 286 -6.71 16.09 9.41
CA ALA A 286 -7.42 16.05 10.69
C ALA A 286 -8.94 15.90 10.48
N ILE A 287 -9.55 16.68 9.58
CA ILE A 287 -10.98 16.60 9.26
C ILE A 287 -11.32 15.20 8.69
N ALA A 288 -10.54 14.71 7.73
CA ALA A 288 -10.74 13.38 7.16
C ALA A 288 -10.59 12.26 8.19
N THR A 289 -9.66 12.42 9.15
CA THR A 289 -9.46 11.44 10.22
C THR A 289 -10.62 11.45 11.21
N ILE A 290 -11.13 12.62 11.59
CA ILE A 290 -12.32 12.75 12.46
C ILE A 290 -13.54 12.12 11.77
N TRP A 291 -13.74 12.41 10.48
CA TRP A 291 -14.79 11.77 9.68
C TRP A 291 -14.68 10.25 9.72
N LEU A 292 -13.48 9.73 9.47
CA LEU A 292 -13.24 8.29 9.49
C LEU A 292 -13.50 7.67 10.87
N MET A 293 -13.12 8.35 11.95
CA MET A 293 -13.39 7.88 13.32
C MET A 293 -14.89 7.74 13.58
N ILE A 294 -15.70 8.71 13.18
CA ILE A 294 -17.17 8.67 13.32
C ILE A 294 -17.74 7.49 12.53
N VAL A 295 -17.37 7.37 11.26
CA VAL A 295 -17.86 6.28 10.38
C VAL A 295 -17.40 4.92 10.89
N CYS A 296 -16.17 4.81 11.41
CA CYS A 296 -15.62 3.59 12.00
C CYS A 296 -16.44 3.12 13.20
N VAL A 297 -16.76 4.03 14.14
CA VAL A 297 -17.60 3.72 15.29
C VAL A 297 -18.99 3.27 14.84
N ILE A 298 -19.60 3.98 13.90
CA ILE A 298 -20.90 3.58 13.35
C ILE A 298 -20.82 2.17 12.78
N TYR A 299 -19.85 1.91 11.88
CA TYR A 299 -19.72 0.63 11.17
C TYR A 299 -19.52 -0.54 12.13
N THR A 300 -18.61 -0.43 13.10
CA THR A 300 -18.24 -1.53 14.01
C THR A 300 -19.30 -1.85 15.05
N ASN A 301 -20.28 -0.96 15.27
CA ASN A 301 -21.42 -1.17 16.17
C ASN A 301 -22.72 -1.54 15.42
N LEU A 302 -22.66 -1.77 14.10
CA LEU A 302 -23.83 -2.25 13.36
C LEU A 302 -24.18 -3.68 13.73
N SER A 303 -25.47 -3.97 13.76
CA SER A 303 -26.04 -5.31 13.73
C SER A 303 -26.52 -5.64 12.31
N THR A 304 -27.32 -6.67 12.12
CA THR A 304 -27.90 -7.03 10.82
C THR A 304 -28.54 -5.83 10.15
N THR A 305 -27.98 -5.44 9.01
CA THR A 305 -28.30 -4.16 8.34
C THR A 305 -28.54 -4.42 6.85
N PRO A 306 -29.57 -3.80 6.23
CA PRO A 306 -29.81 -3.93 4.80
C PRO A 306 -28.59 -3.52 3.97
N PHE A 307 -28.33 -4.28 2.89
CA PHE A 307 -27.14 -4.12 2.03
C PHE A 307 -26.86 -2.67 1.60
N MET A 308 -27.91 -1.92 1.24
CA MET A 308 -27.77 -0.53 0.76
C MET A 308 -27.16 0.40 1.83
N TRP A 309 -27.53 0.23 3.11
CA TRP A 309 -26.94 1.03 4.19
C TRP A 309 -25.49 0.66 4.44
N VAL A 310 -25.19 -0.66 4.42
CA VAL A 310 -23.80 -1.14 4.53
C VAL A 310 -22.94 -0.59 3.39
N LEU A 311 -23.47 -0.57 2.17
CA LEU A 311 -22.82 -0.02 0.98
C LEU A 311 -22.50 1.48 1.16
N VAL A 312 -23.48 2.28 1.59
CA VAL A 312 -23.31 3.73 1.82
C VAL A 312 -22.24 3.97 2.89
N ILE A 313 -22.32 3.27 4.03
CA ILE A 313 -21.34 3.44 5.12
C ILE A 313 -19.94 3.02 4.67
N ASN A 314 -19.82 1.96 3.88
CA ASN A 314 -18.53 1.50 3.34
C ASN A 314 -17.93 2.52 2.35
N ILE A 315 -18.74 3.13 1.50
CA ILE A 315 -18.33 4.24 0.63
C ILE A 315 -17.86 5.43 1.48
N CYS A 316 -18.60 5.83 2.51
CA CYS A 316 -18.22 6.91 3.42
C CYS A 316 -16.89 6.62 4.14
N MET A 317 -16.67 5.35 4.52
CA MET A 317 -15.41 4.90 5.13
C MET A 317 -14.24 5.01 4.14
N MET A 318 -14.43 4.56 2.90
CA MET A 318 -13.41 4.68 1.84
C MET A 318 -13.10 6.14 1.51
N MET A 319 -14.11 7.00 1.47
CA MET A 319 -13.90 8.45 1.33
C MET A 319 -12.99 8.99 2.43
N GLY A 320 -13.22 8.62 3.67
CA GLY A 320 -12.38 9.02 4.81
C GLY A 320 -10.94 8.51 4.69
N ILE A 321 -10.76 7.24 4.33
CA ILE A 321 -9.44 6.61 4.16
C ILE A 321 -8.63 7.33 3.07
N MET A 322 -9.21 7.54 1.89
CA MET A 322 -8.52 8.21 0.78
C MET A 322 -8.23 9.68 1.09
N SER A 323 -9.18 10.36 1.74
CA SER A 323 -9.05 11.78 2.09
C SER A 323 -7.93 12.05 3.11
N ARG A 324 -7.63 11.10 4.01
CA ARG A 324 -6.50 11.23 4.93
C ARG A 324 -5.16 10.74 4.33
N MET A 325 -5.20 9.78 3.39
CA MET A 325 -4.01 9.18 2.81
C MET A 325 -3.21 10.16 1.95
N VAL A 326 -3.88 10.96 1.12
CA VAL A 326 -3.22 11.93 0.22
C VAL A 326 -2.42 12.99 1.00
N PRO A 327 -3.01 13.76 1.94
CA PRO A 327 -2.27 14.79 2.66
C PRO A 327 -1.21 14.22 3.60
N SER A 328 -1.44 13.04 4.21
CA SER A 328 -0.43 12.39 5.06
C SER A 328 0.80 11.97 4.27
N SER A 329 0.63 11.36 3.09
CA SER A 329 1.73 10.99 2.22
C SER A 329 2.54 12.21 1.76
N ALA A 330 1.86 13.32 1.44
CA ALA A 330 2.50 14.56 1.06
C ALA A 330 3.33 15.18 2.21
N LEU A 331 2.81 15.17 3.45
CA LEU A 331 3.54 15.68 4.61
C LEU A 331 4.73 14.79 4.98
N ILE A 332 4.55 13.48 5.02
CA ILE A 332 5.60 12.52 5.38
C ILE A 332 6.73 12.57 4.34
N SER A 333 6.41 12.65 3.04
CA SER A 333 7.43 12.73 1.99
C SER A 333 8.24 14.04 1.99
N ALA A 334 7.76 15.08 2.68
CA ALA A 334 8.45 16.36 2.85
C ALA A 334 9.41 16.38 4.06
N VAL A 335 9.35 15.39 4.94
CA VAL A 335 10.20 15.30 6.14
C VAL A 335 11.70 15.17 5.80
N PRO A 336 12.11 14.21 4.93
CA PRO A 336 13.53 13.99 4.66
C PRO A 336 14.16 15.12 3.83
N ASP A 337 15.49 15.27 3.96
CA ASP A 337 16.30 16.05 3.06
C ASP A 337 16.45 15.34 1.71
N MET A 338 16.78 16.05 0.65
CA MET A 338 16.85 15.48 -0.69
C MET A 338 17.82 14.29 -0.78
N GLN A 339 18.94 14.37 -0.05
CA GLN A 339 19.96 13.32 -0.02
C GLN A 339 19.48 12.02 0.68
N ASP A 340 18.59 12.15 1.68
CA ASP A 340 18.10 11.02 2.48
C ASP A 340 16.74 10.49 1.98
N ARG A 341 16.13 11.15 1.00
CA ARG A 341 14.74 10.88 0.58
C ARG A 341 14.51 9.42 0.18
N GLY A 342 15.45 8.84 -0.58
CA GLY A 342 15.37 7.44 -0.99
C GLY A 342 15.43 6.47 0.20
N ALA A 343 16.42 6.65 1.08
CA ALA A 343 16.58 5.84 2.29
C ALA A 343 15.37 5.99 3.23
N PHE A 344 14.90 7.21 3.45
CA PHE A 344 13.73 7.48 4.27
C PHE A 344 12.47 6.79 3.73
N MET A 345 12.18 6.91 2.43
CA MET A 345 10.99 6.32 1.82
C MET A 345 11.04 4.78 1.84
N SER A 346 12.23 4.18 1.67
CA SER A 346 12.42 2.75 1.77
C SER A 346 12.15 2.23 3.19
N ILE A 347 12.72 2.89 4.21
CA ILE A 347 12.44 2.56 5.63
C ILE A 347 10.95 2.75 5.93
N ASN A 348 10.37 3.84 5.45
CA ASN A 348 8.97 4.17 5.68
C ASN A 348 8.02 3.10 5.10
N ALA A 349 8.28 2.63 3.88
CA ALA A 349 7.50 1.56 3.25
C ALA A 349 7.59 0.24 4.02
N SER A 350 8.79 -0.15 4.44
CA SER A 350 8.99 -1.37 5.24
C SER A 350 8.33 -1.26 6.62
N LEU A 351 8.43 -0.09 7.25
CA LEU A 351 7.79 0.18 8.54
C LEU A 351 6.26 0.14 8.44
N GLN A 352 5.70 0.64 7.33
CA GLN A 352 4.27 0.55 7.04
C GLN A 352 3.79 -0.91 6.99
N GLN A 353 4.55 -1.78 6.34
CA GLN A 353 4.23 -3.20 6.26
C GLN A 353 4.32 -3.88 7.62
N ILE A 354 5.42 -3.66 8.37
CA ILE A 354 5.61 -4.22 9.70
C ILE A 354 4.50 -3.77 10.66
N ALA A 355 4.18 -2.47 10.66
CA ALA A 355 3.11 -1.92 11.48
C ALA A 355 1.73 -2.45 11.08
N GLY A 356 1.50 -2.70 9.79
CA GLY A 356 0.31 -3.37 9.29
C GLY A 356 0.20 -4.82 9.79
N GLY A 357 1.31 -5.56 9.82
CA GLY A 357 1.37 -6.91 10.39
C GLY A 357 1.07 -6.92 11.90
N ILE A 358 1.66 -5.99 12.64
CA ILE A 358 1.36 -5.81 14.09
C ILE A 358 -0.13 -5.51 14.29
N ALA A 359 -0.70 -4.63 13.46
CA ALA A 359 -2.12 -4.27 13.54
C ALA A 359 -3.04 -5.47 13.32
N ALA A 360 -2.76 -6.29 12.29
CA ALA A 360 -3.53 -7.48 11.98
C ALA A 360 -3.45 -8.53 13.11
N THR A 361 -2.26 -8.68 13.72
CA THR A 361 -2.06 -9.55 14.87
C THR A 361 -2.83 -9.06 16.10
N ILE A 362 -2.73 -7.77 16.44
CA ILE A 362 -3.45 -7.19 17.59
C ILE A 362 -4.96 -7.32 17.39
N ALA A 363 -5.46 -7.02 16.19
CA ALA A 363 -6.89 -7.20 15.90
C ALA A 363 -7.33 -8.65 16.08
N GLY A 364 -6.49 -9.63 15.66
CA GLY A 364 -6.73 -11.05 15.86
C GLY A 364 -6.77 -11.50 17.32
N LEU A 365 -6.05 -10.80 18.21
CA LEU A 365 -6.11 -11.06 19.66
C LEU A 365 -7.35 -10.44 20.35
N ILE A 366 -7.93 -9.41 19.72
CA ILE A 366 -9.13 -8.74 20.26
C ILE A 366 -10.39 -9.47 19.83
N VAL A 367 -10.50 -9.83 18.55
CA VAL A 367 -11.71 -10.45 18.02
C VAL A 367 -11.84 -11.90 18.47
N PHE A 368 -13.08 -12.30 18.74
CA PHE A 368 -13.41 -13.66 19.11
C PHE A 368 -14.58 -14.17 18.28
N GLN A 369 -14.62 -15.45 18.00
CA GLN A 369 -15.69 -16.10 17.28
C GLN A 369 -15.88 -17.50 17.88
N GLN A 370 -17.08 -17.82 18.39
CA GLN A 370 -17.36 -19.09 19.06
C GLN A 370 -17.21 -20.28 18.09
N ASN A 371 -17.67 -20.08 16.87
CA ASN A 371 -17.48 -21.02 15.77
C ASN A 371 -17.45 -20.27 14.44
N LYS A 372 -17.01 -20.90 13.36
CA LYS A 372 -16.80 -20.29 12.04
C LYS A 372 -18.06 -19.68 11.38
N PHE A 373 -19.24 -19.88 11.94
CA PHE A 373 -20.51 -19.34 11.46
C PHE A 373 -21.14 -18.32 12.46
N SER A 374 -20.60 -18.21 13.67
CA SER A 374 -21.08 -17.27 14.67
C SER A 374 -20.72 -15.83 14.28
N PRO A 375 -21.45 -14.83 14.79
CA PRO A 375 -21.02 -13.43 14.72
C PRO A 375 -19.62 -13.25 15.30
N LEU A 376 -18.89 -12.31 14.73
CA LEU A 376 -17.58 -11.88 15.22
C LEU A 376 -17.81 -10.98 16.43
N GLU A 377 -17.34 -11.39 17.58
CA GLU A 377 -17.42 -10.65 18.86
C GLU A 377 -16.23 -9.70 18.99
N HIS A 378 -16.41 -8.60 19.75
CA HIS A 378 -15.38 -7.60 20.06
C HIS A 378 -14.84 -6.81 18.87
N TYR A 379 -15.54 -6.80 17.72
CA TYR A 379 -15.14 -5.98 16.60
C TYR A 379 -15.37 -4.48 16.84
N ASP A 380 -16.29 -4.13 17.71
CA ASP A 380 -16.49 -2.79 18.25
C ASP A 380 -15.25 -2.31 19.02
N ILE A 381 -14.60 -3.18 19.82
CA ILE A 381 -13.34 -2.87 20.53
C ILE A 381 -12.21 -2.58 19.53
N VAL A 382 -12.15 -3.31 18.40
CA VAL A 382 -11.22 -2.99 17.32
C VAL A 382 -11.51 -1.58 16.79
N GLY A 383 -12.77 -1.23 16.57
CA GLY A 383 -13.19 0.11 16.16
C GLY A 383 -12.75 1.20 17.13
N TYR A 384 -12.99 1.02 18.42
CA TYR A 384 -12.56 1.96 19.47
C TYR A 384 -11.02 2.08 19.55
N THR A 385 -10.31 0.97 19.37
CA THR A 385 -8.84 0.98 19.31
C THR A 385 -8.35 1.79 18.11
N VAL A 386 -8.98 1.63 16.94
CA VAL A 386 -8.68 2.44 15.74
C VAL A 386 -8.92 3.92 15.98
N VAL A 387 -9.99 4.29 16.71
CA VAL A 387 -10.25 5.67 17.11
C VAL A 387 -9.14 6.21 18.01
N ALA A 388 -8.75 5.47 19.05
CA ALA A 388 -7.66 5.89 19.95
C ALA A 388 -6.33 6.09 19.19
N VAL A 389 -5.96 5.14 18.33
CA VAL A 389 -4.76 5.23 17.47
C VAL A 389 -4.87 6.40 16.49
N SER A 390 -6.07 6.67 15.96
CA SER A 390 -6.30 7.80 15.04
C SER A 390 -6.15 9.15 15.74
N LEU A 391 -6.57 9.28 16.98
CA LEU A 391 -6.32 10.49 17.81
C LEU A 391 -4.82 10.73 17.98
N VAL A 392 -4.05 9.68 18.31
CA VAL A 392 -2.59 9.78 18.41
C VAL A 392 -1.99 10.17 17.05
N SER A 393 -2.51 9.64 15.93
CA SER A 393 -2.03 9.99 14.59
C SER A 393 -2.25 11.47 14.24
N ILE A 394 -3.35 12.09 14.71
CA ILE A 394 -3.60 13.53 14.53
C ILE A 394 -2.52 14.35 15.26
N LEU A 395 -2.18 14.01 16.50
CA LEU A 395 -1.17 14.69 17.30
C LEU A 395 0.24 14.57 16.68
N LEU A 396 0.58 13.35 16.22
CA LEU A 396 1.86 13.11 15.55
C LEU A 396 1.95 13.84 14.22
N MET A 397 0.87 13.85 13.43
CA MET A 397 0.84 14.57 12.15
C MET A 397 0.93 16.08 12.34
N TYR A 398 0.41 16.64 13.44
CA TYR A 398 0.63 18.05 13.80
C TYR A 398 2.13 18.35 14.00
N SER A 399 2.83 17.44 14.68
CA SER A 399 4.28 17.57 14.89
C SER A 399 5.07 17.46 13.57
N VAL A 400 4.63 16.60 12.65
CA VAL A 400 5.19 16.52 11.29
C VAL A 400 4.94 17.81 10.51
N ASP A 401 3.72 18.36 10.53
CA ASP A 401 3.39 19.63 9.85
C ASP A 401 4.23 20.80 10.38
N LYS A 402 4.39 20.87 11.70
CA LYS A 402 5.27 21.89 12.34
C LYS A 402 6.72 21.74 11.89
N LEU A 403 7.24 20.50 11.85
CA LEU A 403 8.61 20.24 11.40
C LEU A 403 8.81 20.67 9.94
N VAL A 404 7.87 20.29 9.05
CA VAL A 404 7.93 20.64 7.62
C VAL A 404 7.85 22.15 7.43
N LYS A 405 6.96 22.85 8.13
CA LYS A 405 6.85 24.31 8.08
C LYS A 405 8.12 25.02 8.56
N THR A 406 8.71 24.55 9.66
CA THR A 406 9.97 25.11 10.17
C THR A 406 11.10 24.92 9.16
N LYS A 407 11.16 23.74 8.53
CA LYS A 407 12.14 23.45 7.47
C LYS A 407 11.97 24.36 6.26
N MET A 408 10.73 24.57 5.79
CA MET A 408 10.45 25.47 4.66
C MET A 408 10.81 26.93 4.97
N ARG A 409 10.57 27.39 6.20
CA ARG A 409 10.91 28.75 6.64
C ARG A 409 12.41 29.01 6.71
N ASN A 410 13.21 27.98 6.94
CA ASN A 410 14.67 28.06 7.04
C ASN A 410 15.39 27.91 5.69
N ILE A 411 14.68 27.76 4.57
CA ILE A 411 15.29 27.79 3.23
C ILE A 411 15.61 29.25 2.91
N PRO A 412 16.89 29.59 2.60
CA PRO A 412 17.27 30.96 2.23
C PRO A 412 16.47 31.46 1.01
N SER A 413 16.05 32.72 1.00
CA SER A 413 15.30 33.32 -0.10
C SER A 413 16.02 33.21 -1.46
N SER A 414 17.35 33.23 -1.47
CA SER A 414 18.17 33.05 -2.67
C SER A 414 17.91 31.73 -3.41
N VAL A 415 17.62 30.64 -2.70
CA VAL A 415 17.31 29.33 -3.30
C VAL A 415 15.87 29.27 -3.84
N LEU A 416 14.97 30.06 -3.24
CA LEU A 416 13.59 30.20 -3.72
C LEU A 416 13.51 31.04 -5.00
N ASP A 417 14.33 32.08 -5.13
CA ASP A 417 14.41 32.94 -6.30
C ASP A 417 15.01 32.20 -7.52
N GLU A 418 16.03 31.36 -7.32
CA GLU A 418 16.55 30.45 -8.36
C GLU A 418 15.51 29.43 -8.82
N ALA A 419 14.71 28.89 -7.92
CA ALA A 419 13.68 27.89 -8.23
C ALA A 419 12.44 28.47 -8.93
N THR A 420 12.15 29.76 -8.73
CA THR A 420 11.02 30.50 -9.33
C THR A 420 11.39 31.20 -10.65
N GLY A 421 12.66 31.23 -11.04
CA GLY A 421 13.10 31.82 -12.31
C GLY A 421 12.91 33.34 -12.40
N SER A 422 12.78 34.03 -11.28
CA SER A 422 12.76 35.50 -11.22
C SER A 422 14.18 36.05 -11.10
N SER A 423 15.01 35.84 -12.14
CA SER A 423 16.15 36.72 -12.34
C SER A 423 15.60 38.06 -12.82
N THR A 424 15.40 38.97 -11.90
CA THR A 424 15.36 40.40 -12.21
C THR A 424 16.72 40.73 -12.82
N GLN A 425 16.82 40.80 -14.13
CA GLN A 425 17.89 41.49 -14.79
C GLN A 425 17.75 42.99 -14.39
N GLU A 426 18.54 43.42 -13.43
CA GLU A 426 18.88 44.80 -13.31
C GLU A 426 19.56 45.23 -14.63
N GLN A 427 18.79 45.93 -15.47
CA GLN A 427 19.37 46.80 -16.50
C GLN A 427 19.84 48.06 -15.80
N ALA A 428 21.14 48.23 -15.73
CA ALA A 428 21.82 49.53 -15.60
C ALA A 428 22.52 49.87 -16.92
#